data_42975cea413e77bc9988cfe88743f62c
#
_entry.id   42975cea413e77bc9988cfe88743f62c
#
_cell.length_a   1.000
_cell.length_b   1.000
_cell.length_c   1.000
_cell.angle_alpha   90.00
_cell.angle_beta   90.00
_cell.angle_gamma   90.00
#
_symmetry.space_group_name_H-M   'P 1'
#
loop_
_entity.id
_entity.type
_entity.pdbx_description
1 polymer ?
#
loop_
_entity_poly.entity_id
_entity_poly.type
_entity_poly.pdbx_seq_one_letter_code
_entity_poly.pdbx_strand_id
1 'polypeptide(L)'
;MNKIKTLCLVAGALVSVLACEKQKVEVSSLTASFEISANPCYAGDEIHFISNSTGGKKPYTFDWTVDGEMLEKHDEDVKYTFKTNGTYTVTLSLTDDLGNKASKRKLVVVDPAPVAKTGGLEVLWAGYMEGYNSITTPAVADDGSVWCATRANKLYKFDKNGSKVFEKQMFKAVNKGETYGTPSIDTDGTVFIGCGSANKDGQFIAYNADGTVKWSFSEWFRADGTTPEPAYQASIGGIGEKNVYFGCVGQSGIAVSADKATGKRNGFAQPAGGCRTGLLLTKDGYVSWYGGVYGLWGIAQSTLDNGGSNKVNAAWGHWSDKNDPTFVKSAPMGGIAALTLNGKPCIAGVCTDQKGTRVYVVEAASGTVIANHYVEDNHASQDQGGVAVTSEGYVVAALAYTTGQDDGGIVIIDPKTADAEGKCNVVGRFKVQEKVAGSPAVDAAGNIHFGTESGQYYVVDKNCNLLLKADIADAVMAKDAKTFEGLRVAKIWSSIVIGDDGIVYISFTDNDTRKFAGVVAFRPYDKTDTKFCKGPAASEWPMFGHDRRHTNRQI
;
A
#
# COMPACT_ATOMS: atom_id res chain seq x y z
N MET A 1 -2.71 30.21 -79.96
CA MET A 1 -2.68 29.73 -81.39
C MET A 1 -3.24 28.31 -81.37
N ASN A 2 -4.50 28.20 -81.80
CA ASN A 2 -5.01 27.39 -82.93
C ASN A 2 -4.79 25.85 -82.74
N LYS A 3 -5.73 24.98 -82.96
CA LYS A 3 -7.09 24.92 -83.63
C LYS A 3 -7.78 23.63 -83.11
N ILE A 4 -8.96 23.64 -82.63
CA ILE A 4 -10.26 23.21 -83.21
C ILE A 4 -10.11 22.18 -84.36
N LYS A 5 -10.70 21.05 -84.16
CA LYS A 5 -11.66 20.41 -85.08
C LYS A 5 -12.57 19.38 -84.45
N THR A 6 -13.81 19.72 -84.56
CA THR A 6 -15.03 18.94 -84.42
C THR A 6 -15.17 17.87 -85.52
N LEU A 7 -15.72 16.70 -85.25
CA LEU A 7 -16.70 16.05 -86.13
C LEU A 7 -17.52 14.95 -85.52
N CYS A 8 -18.76 15.00 -85.82
CA CYS A 8 -19.98 14.39 -85.48
C CYS A 8 -20.13 12.83 -85.51
N LEU A 9 -21.03 12.36 -84.64
CA LEU A 9 -22.16 11.43 -84.80
C LEU A 9 -21.99 10.16 -85.62
N VAL A 10 -22.25 9.01 -85.02
CA VAL A 10 -23.32 8.05 -85.42
C VAL A 10 -23.82 7.32 -84.20
N ALA A 11 -25.16 7.29 -84.05
CA ALA A 11 -25.90 6.60 -83.04
C ALA A 11 -25.93 5.10 -83.31
N GLY A 12 -25.68 4.31 -82.30
CA GLY A 12 -25.91 2.87 -82.28
C GLY A 12 -26.38 2.47 -80.90
N ALA A 13 -27.67 2.28 -80.73
CA ALA A 13 -28.27 1.76 -79.51
C ALA A 13 -27.88 0.28 -79.33
N LEU A 14 -27.02 0.03 -78.34
CA LEU A 14 -26.84 -1.32 -77.79
C LEU A 14 -27.44 -1.34 -76.40
N VAL A 15 -28.54 -2.05 -76.24
CA VAL A 15 -29.13 -2.41 -74.95
C VAL A 15 -28.15 -3.40 -74.28
N SER A 16 -27.31 -2.93 -73.38
CA SER A 16 -26.58 -3.79 -72.47
C SER A 16 -27.46 -4.10 -71.25
N VAL A 17 -27.95 -5.32 -71.16
CA VAL A 17 -28.53 -5.90 -69.93
C VAL A 17 -27.42 -5.96 -68.92
N LEU A 18 -27.38 -5.01 -67.99
CA LEU A 18 -26.55 -5.10 -66.77
C LEU A 18 -27.14 -6.23 -65.89
N ALA A 19 -26.54 -7.41 -66.00
CA ALA A 19 -26.70 -8.45 -64.99
C ALA A 19 -26.07 -7.90 -63.68
N CYS A 20 -26.94 -7.58 -62.74
CA CYS A 20 -26.52 -7.25 -61.37
C CYS A 20 -25.98 -8.55 -60.74
N GLU A 21 -24.68 -8.80 -60.88
CA GLU A 21 -24.03 -9.81 -60.06
C GLU A 21 -24.14 -9.35 -58.58
N LYS A 22 -25.01 -10.02 -57.84
CA LYS A 22 -24.99 -9.95 -56.36
C LYS A 22 -23.60 -10.38 -55.91
N GLN A 23 -22.78 -9.41 -55.50
CA GLN A 23 -21.54 -9.70 -54.77
C GLN A 23 -21.91 -10.64 -53.63
N LYS A 24 -21.50 -11.88 -53.71
CA LYS A 24 -21.56 -12.83 -52.60
C LYS A 24 -20.63 -12.29 -51.52
N VAL A 25 -21.22 -11.66 -50.51
CA VAL A 25 -20.49 -11.35 -49.28
C VAL A 25 -20.11 -12.68 -48.66
N GLU A 26 -18.87 -13.07 -48.75
CA GLU A 26 -18.38 -14.23 -48.02
C GLU A 26 -18.47 -13.93 -46.52
N VAL A 27 -19.46 -14.50 -45.89
CA VAL A 27 -19.63 -14.42 -44.45
C VAL A 27 -18.66 -15.41 -43.84
N SER A 28 -17.68 -14.90 -43.05
CA SER A 28 -16.75 -15.76 -42.32
C SER A 28 -17.50 -16.71 -41.40
N SER A 29 -16.91 -17.87 -41.12
CA SER A 29 -17.55 -18.86 -40.25
C SER A 29 -17.86 -18.30 -38.84
N LEU A 30 -19.05 -18.59 -38.32
CA LEU A 30 -19.44 -18.19 -36.98
C LEU A 30 -18.55 -18.86 -35.95
N THR A 31 -17.98 -18.07 -35.03
CA THR A 31 -17.10 -18.52 -33.95
C THR A 31 -17.61 -17.99 -32.63
N ALA A 32 -17.98 -18.90 -31.70
CA ALA A 32 -18.37 -18.54 -30.34
C ALA A 32 -17.12 -18.36 -29.46
N SER A 33 -17.10 -17.25 -28.75
CA SER A 33 -16.07 -16.92 -27.74
C SER A 33 -16.69 -16.02 -26.69
N PHE A 34 -16.19 -16.12 -25.44
CA PHE A 34 -16.62 -15.24 -24.37
C PHE A 34 -15.53 -15.09 -23.29
N GLU A 35 -15.64 -14.04 -22.49
CA GLU A 35 -14.81 -13.78 -21.31
C GLU A 35 -15.64 -13.93 -20.04
N ILE A 36 -14.96 -14.15 -18.92
CA ILE A 36 -15.51 -14.26 -17.57
C ILE A 36 -14.82 -13.21 -16.74
N SER A 37 -15.59 -12.33 -16.07
CA SER A 37 -15.05 -11.18 -15.33
C SER A 37 -14.11 -11.56 -14.19
N ALA A 38 -14.33 -12.75 -13.58
CA ALA A 38 -13.42 -13.32 -12.58
C ALA A 38 -13.46 -14.86 -12.62
N ASN A 39 -12.27 -15.49 -12.64
CA ASN A 39 -12.11 -16.94 -12.55
C ASN A 39 -10.67 -17.25 -12.03
N PRO A 40 -10.51 -17.75 -10.78
CA PRO A 40 -11.58 -18.13 -9.84
C PRO A 40 -12.37 -16.94 -9.27
N CYS A 41 -13.55 -17.22 -8.72
CA CYS A 41 -14.41 -16.27 -7.99
C CYS A 41 -14.93 -16.91 -6.71
N TYR A 42 -15.63 -16.14 -5.85
CA TYR A 42 -16.24 -16.67 -4.64
C TYR A 42 -17.74 -16.93 -4.79
N ALA A 43 -18.27 -17.87 -4.01
CA ALA A 43 -19.70 -18.05 -3.90
C ALA A 43 -20.34 -16.76 -3.36
N GLY A 44 -21.37 -16.25 -4.05
CA GLY A 44 -22.02 -14.98 -3.77
C GLY A 44 -21.57 -13.81 -4.65
N ASP A 45 -20.44 -13.91 -5.37
CA ASP A 45 -19.99 -12.87 -6.29
C ASP A 45 -20.91 -12.80 -7.53
N GLU A 46 -21.16 -11.57 -8.00
CA GLU A 46 -21.79 -11.33 -9.30
C GLU A 46 -20.72 -11.40 -10.40
N ILE A 47 -20.83 -12.38 -11.28
CA ILE A 47 -19.88 -12.64 -12.37
C ILE A 47 -20.53 -12.30 -13.71
N HIS A 48 -19.79 -11.64 -14.60
CA HIS A 48 -20.21 -11.34 -15.96
C HIS A 48 -19.66 -12.38 -16.94
N PHE A 49 -20.53 -12.88 -17.84
CA PHE A 49 -20.15 -13.62 -19.03
C PHE A 49 -20.37 -12.72 -20.23
N ILE A 50 -19.30 -12.32 -20.90
CA ILE A 50 -19.30 -11.32 -21.97
C ILE A 50 -18.90 -12.00 -23.28
N SER A 51 -19.80 -12.06 -24.26
CA SER A 51 -19.48 -12.63 -25.56
C SER A 51 -18.57 -11.71 -26.36
N ASN A 52 -17.49 -12.28 -26.90
CA ASN A 52 -16.61 -11.65 -27.89
C ASN A 52 -16.60 -12.48 -29.20
N SER A 53 -17.74 -13.07 -29.54
CA SER A 53 -17.93 -13.93 -30.70
C SER A 53 -17.81 -13.16 -32.02
N THR A 54 -17.36 -13.85 -33.07
CA THR A 54 -17.05 -13.26 -34.38
C THR A 54 -17.56 -14.12 -35.54
N GLY A 55 -17.58 -13.54 -36.75
CA GLY A 55 -18.03 -14.22 -37.95
C GLY A 55 -19.54 -14.35 -38.02
N GLY A 56 -20.05 -15.15 -38.97
CA GLY A 56 -21.48 -15.30 -39.22
C GLY A 56 -22.17 -13.99 -39.63
N LYS A 57 -23.51 -14.02 -39.68
CA LYS A 57 -24.32 -12.84 -39.98
C LYS A 57 -25.08 -12.36 -38.75
N LYS A 58 -24.85 -11.11 -38.32
CA LYS A 58 -25.63 -10.49 -37.22
C LYS A 58 -27.09 -10.21 -37.64
N PRO A 59 -28.06 -10.16 -36.70
CA PRO A 59 -27.88 -10.30 -35.24
C PRO A 59 -27.63 -11.74 -34.79
N TYR A 60 -27.05 -11.86 -33.59
CA TYR A 60 -26.86 -13.17 -32.95
C TYR A 60 -27.91 -13.40 -31.88
N THR A 61 -28.31 -14.67 -31.71
CA THR A 61 -29.05 -15.14 -30.54
C THR A 61 -28.06 -15.82 -29.59
N PHE A 62 -28.10 -15.44 -28.31
CA PHE A 62 -27.21 -15.95 -27.27
C PHE A 62 -27.99 -16.85 -26.32
N ASP A 63 -27.54 -18.08 -26.15
CA ASP A 63 -28.05 -19.00 -25.14
C ASP A 63 -26.94 -19.39 -24.18
N TRP A 64 -27.10 -18.97 -22.95
CA TRP A 64 -26.13 -19.25 -21.89
C TRP A 64 -26.62 -20.37 -20.99
N THR A 65 -25.74 -21.31 -20.64
CA THR A 65 -26.01 -22.34 -19.63
C THR A 65 -24.92 -22.42 -18.59
N VAL A 66 -25.32 -22.75 -17.36
CA VAL A 66 -24.41 -23.11 -16.27
C VAL A 66 -24.77 -24.56 -15.87
N ASP A 67 -23.80 -25.48 -15.97
CA ASP A 67 -23.97 -26.93 -15.78
C ASP A 67 -25.15 -27.53 -16.55
N GLY A 68 -25.46 -26.93 -17.71
CA GLY A 68 -26.56 -27.36 -18.60
C GLY A 68 -27.89 -26.70 -18.31
N GLU A 69 -28.04 -25.96 -17.21
CA GLU A 69 -29.25 -25.18 -16.93
C GLU A 69 -29.20 -23.83 -17.67
N MET A 70 -30.27 -23.52 -18.41
CA MET A 70 -30.41 -22.32 -19.23
C MET A 70 -30.61 -21.09 -18.33
N LEU A 71 -29.88 -20.01 -18.64
CA LEU A 71 -30.10 -18.72 -17.99
C LEU A 71 -31.31 -18.01 -18.65
N GLU A 72 -32.04 -17.23 -17.85
CA GLU A 72 -33.21 -16.48 -18.31
C GLU A 72 -32.87 -15.34 -19.28
N LYS A 73 -31.64 -14.81 -19.23
CA LYS A 73 -31.19 -13.72 -20.09
C LYS A 73 -30.43 -14.27 -21.30
N HIS A 74 -30.74 -13.72 -22.45
CA HIS A 74 -30.18 -14.08 -23.74
C HIS A 74 -29.39 -12.93 -24.38
N ASP A 75 -28.74 -12.12 -23.53
CA ASP A 75 -27.96 -10.94 -23.93
C ASP A 75 -26.48 -11.29 -24.22
N GLU A 76 -25.79 -10.39 -24.91
CA GLU A 76 -24.35 -10.50 -25.19
C GLU A 76 -23.51 -10.47 -23.88
N ASP A 77 -23.98 -9.74 -22.86
CA ASP A 77 -23.43 -9.68 -21.50
C ASP A 77 -24.50 -10.14 -20.51
N VAL A 78 -24.23 -11.21 -19.77
CA VAL A 78 -25.11 -11.72 -18.73
C VAL A 78 -24.42 -11.78 -17.39
N LYS A 79 -25.15 -11.44 -16.33
CA LYS A 79 -24.72 -11.52 -14.95
C LYS A 79 -25.21 -12.80 -14.32
N TYR A 80 -24.35 -13.44 -13.55
CA TYR A 80 -24.66 -14.66 -12.82
C TYR A 80 -24.01 -14.68 -11.45
N THR A 81 -24.71 -15.21 -10.44
CA THR A 81 -24.18 -15.39 -9.08
C THR A 81 -24.18 -16.87 -8.73
N PHE A 82 -22.99 -17.42 -8.52
CA PHE A 82 -22.83 -18.80 -8.03
C PHE A 82 -23.19 -18.86 -6.54
N LYS A 83 -24.17 -19.67 -6.16
CA LYS A 83 -24.64 -19.77 -4.77
C LYS A 83 -23.75 -20.65 -3.88
N THR A 84 -23.05 -21.60 -4.46
CA THR A 84 -22.20 -22.55 -3.75
C THR A 84 -20.84 -22.67 -4.41
N ASN A 85 -19.83 -23.03 -3.62
CA ASN A 85 -18.51 -23.34 -4.17
C ASN A 85 -18.50 -24.64 -4.98
N GLY A 86 -17.61 -24.71 -5.94
CA GLY A 86 -17.48 -25.85 -6.86
C GLY A 86 -16.83 -25.46 -8.17
N THR A 87 -16.80 -26.39 -9.10
CA THR A 87 -16.36 -26.12 -10.47
C THR A 87 -17.57 -26.23 -11.39
N TYR A 88 -17.90 -25.17 -12.07
CA TYR A 88 -19.07 -25.04 -12.92
C TYR A 88 -18.67 -24.99 -14.40
N THR A 89 -19.51 -25.53 -15.24
CA THR A 89 -19.33 -25.44 -16.69
C THR A 89 -20.26 -24.37 -17.25
N VAL A 90 -19.70 -23.28 -17.76
CA VAL A 90 -20.42 -22.23 -18.48
C VAL A 90 -20.31 -22.49 -19.96
N THR A 91 -21.46 -22.52 -20.67
CA THR A 91 -21.53 -22.71 -22.12
C THR A 91 -22.30 -21.58 -22.77
N LEU A 92 -21.69 -20.95 -23.77
CA LEU A 92 -22.36 -20.07 -24.72
C LEU A 92 -22.73 -20.88 -25.97
N SER A 93 -24.00 -20.93 -26.34
CA SER A 93 -24.47 -21.37 -27.64
C SER A 93 -24.93 -20.15 -28.43
N LEU A 94 -24.40 -19.97 -29.62
CA LEU A 94 -24.63 -18.81 -30.47
C LEU A 94 -25.32 -19.25 -31.76
N THR A 95 -26.34 -18.52 -32.18
CA THR A 95 -27.01 -18.71 -33.48
C THR A 95 -27.00 -17.38 -34.24
N ASP A 96 -26.58 -17.40 -35.51
CA ASP A 96 -26.58 -16.20 -36.36
C ASP A 96 -27.90 -16.07 -37.15
N ASP A 97 -28.10 -14.94 -37.84
CA ASP A 97 -29.29 -14.64 -38.64
C ASP A 97 -29.50 -15.60 -39.83
N LEU A 98 -28.51 -16.40 -40.18
CA LEU A 98 -28.60 -17.45 -41.21
C LEU A 98 -28.90 -18.84 -40.60
N GLY A 99 -29.01 -18.93 -39.26
CA GLY A 99 -29.24 -20.19 -38.55
C GLY A 99 -27.98 -21.02 -38.33
N ASN A 100 -26.79 -20.49 -38.62
CA ASN A 100 -25.54 -21.16 -38.28
C ASN A 100 -25.33 -21.15 -36.76
N LYS A 101 -24.78 -22.25 -36.22
CA LYS A 101 -24.59 -22.43 -34.79
C LYS A 101 -23.12 -22.61 -34.43
N ALA A 102 -22.71 -22.00 -33.33
CA ALA A 102 -21.42 -22.23 -32.73
C ALA A 102 -21.58 -22.30 -31.21
N SER A 103 -20.66 -22.98 -30.52
CA SER A 103 -20.68 -23.00 -29.05
C SER A 103 -19.28 -22.94 -28.46
N LYS A 104 -19.17 -22.39 -27.26
CA LYS A 104 -17.95 -22.33 -26.46
C LYS A 104 -18.23 -22.69 -25.01
N ARG A 105 -17.36 -23.50 -24.42
CA ARG A 105 -17.42 -23.90 -23.02
C ARG A 105 -16.19 -23.37 -22.27
N LYS A 106 -16.40 -22.93 -21.03
CA LYS A 106 -15.33 -22.63 -20.06
C LYS A 106 -15.70 -23.18 -18.69
N LEU A 107 -14.69 -23.57 -17.92
CA LEU A 107 -14.84 -23.92 -16.51
C LEU A 107 -14.66 -22.67 -15.65
N VAL A 108 -15.50 -22.55 -14.63
CA VAL A 108 -15.42 -21.51 -13.59
C VAL A 108 -15.17 -22.20 -12.26
N VAL A 109 -14.08 -21.86 -11.61
CA VAL A 109 -13.78 -22.31 -10.25
C VAL A 109 -14.40 -21.30 -9.28
N VAL A 110 -15.29 -21.79 -8.43
CA VAL A 110 -15.95 -21.00 -7.39
C VAL A 110 -15.46 -21.47 -6.04
N ASP A 111 -14.73 -20.63 -5.37
CA ASP A 111 -14.26 -20.86 -4.02
C ASP A 111 -15.40 -20.64 -2.98
N PRO A 112 -15.31 -21.21 -1.77
CA PRO A 112 -16.24 -20.90 -0.71
C PRO A 112 -16.27 -19.40 -0.47
N ALA A 113 -17.48 -18.82 -0.32
CA ALA A 113 -17.61 -17.43 0.11
C ALA A 113 -16.74 -17.23 1.37
N PRO A 114 -15.92 -16.17 1.44
CA PRO A 114 -15.14 -15.89 2.62
C PRO A 114 -16.09 -15.79 3.82
N VAL A 115 -16.06 -16.78 4.70
CA VAL A 115 -16.88 -16.75 5.92
C VAL A 115 -16.22 -15.69 6.80
N ALA A 116 -16.83 -14.51 6.89
CA ALA A 116 -16.53 -13.59 7.96
C ALA A 116 -16.83 -14.33 9.26
N LYS A 117 -15.79 -14.85 9.93
CA LYS A 117 -15.97 -15.38 11.29
C LYS A 117 -16.57 -14.24 12.09
N THR A 118 -17.69 -14.51 12.78
CA THR A 118 -18.38 -13.53 13.62
C THR A 118 -17.52 -13.20 14.82
N GLY A 119 -16.55 -12.36 14.63
CA GLY A 119 -15.64 -11.79 15.60
C GLY A 119 -15.90 -10.31 15.80
N GLY A 120 -15.16 -9.66 16.67
CA GLY A 120 -15.29 -8.25 16.98
C GLY A 120 -14.01 -7.66 17.55
N LEU A 121 -14.13 -6.43 18.04
CA LEU A 121 -13.05 -5.73 18.72
C LEU A 121 -13.42 -5.52 20.18
N GLU A 122 -12.61 -6.04 21.09
CA GLU A 122 -12.66 -5.65 22.50
C GLU A 122 -11.84 -4.36 22.65
N VAL A 123 -12.48 -3.21 22.58
CA VAL A 123 -11.82 -1.92 22.82
C VAL A 123 -11.46 -1.78 24.28
N LEU A 124 -10.17 -1.76 24.58
CA LEU A 124 -9.65 -1.58 25.93
C LEU A 124 -9.77 -0.13 26.34
N TRP A 125 -9.30 0.78 25.49
CA TRP A 125 -9.42 2.21 25.66
C TRP A 125 -9.28 2.94 24.32
N ALA A 126 -9.74 4.19 24.28
CA ALA A 126 -9.53 5.13 23.19
C ALA A 126 -9.07 6.49 23.74
N GLY A 127 -8.03 7.05 23.13
CA GLY A 127 -7.44 8.34 23.53
C GLY A 127 -7.76 9.43 22.52
N TYR A 128 -8.31 10.55 22.99
CA TYR A 128 -8.62 11.72 22.16
C TYR A 128 -7.38 12.59 21.97
N MET A 129 -7.16 13.05 20.75
CA MET A 129 -6.09 13.95 20.33
C MET A 129 -6.67 15.15 19.56
N GLU A 130 -6.30 16.36 19.95
CA GLU A 130 -6.70 17.56 19.24
C GLU A 130 -5.96 17.72 17.91
N GLY A 131 -6.64 18.19 16.88
CA GLY A 131 -6.11 18.26 15.53
C GLY A 131 -6.16 16.90 14.82
N TYR A 132 -6.07 16.92 13.49
CA TYR A 132 -6.15 15.66 12.76
C TYR A 132 -4.79 14.97 12.64
N ASN A 133 -4.83 13.65 12.63
CA ASN A 133 -3.68 12.81 12.30
C ASN A 133 -3.63 12.60 10.78
N SER A 134 -2.47 12.31 10.23
CA SER A 134 -2.38 11.86 8.84
C SER A 134 -1.88 10.42 8.76
N ILE A 135 -0.56 10.26 8.79
CA ILE A 135 0.09 8.95 8.67
C ILE A 135 0.85 8.54 9.93
N THR A 136 0.78 9.33 11.02
CA THR A 136 1.52 9.01 12.24
C THR A 136 1.00 7.72 12.87
N THR A 137 1.91 6.81 13.14
CA THR A 137 1.61 5.51 13.72
C THR A 137 1.92 5.56 15.23
N PRO A 138 1.10 4.97 16.13
CA PRO A 138 1.37 4.97 17.56
C PRO A 138 2.59 4.09 17.85
N ALA A 139 3.52 4.56 18.71
CA ALA A 139 4.63 3.77 19.23
C ALA A 139 4.34 3.34 20.67
N VAL A 140 4.66 2.09 21.01
CA VAL A 140 4.37 1.51 22.33
C VAL A 140 5.69 1.23 23.07
N ALA A 141 5.88 1.89 24.20
CA ALA A 141 7.04 1.71 25.05
C ALA A 141 6.98 0.42 25.89
N ASP A 142 8.09 0.06 26.52
CA ASP A 142 8.18 -1.18 27.33
C ASP A 142 7.33 -1.11 28.60
N ASP A 143 7.02 0.09 29.11
CA ASP A 143 6.08 0.30 30.23
C ASP A 143 4.60 0.23 29.79
N GLY A 144 4.34 -0.03 28.51
CA GLY A 144 3.01 -0.07 27.92
C GLY A 144 2.44 1.32 27.57
N SER A 145 3.18 2.40 27.83
CA SER A 145 2.74 3.74 27.42
C SER A 145 2.78 3.90 25.92
N VAL A 146 1.81 4.66 25.38
CA VAL A 146 1.61 4.85 23.94
C VAL A 146 1.89 6.30 23.58
N TRP A 147 2.79 6.49 22.61
CA TRP A 147 3.18 7.79 22.11
C TRP A 147 2.60 8.01 20.72
N CYS A 148 1.94 9.15 20.52
CA CYS A 148 1.29 9.53 19.28
C CYS A 148 1.58 10.98 18.93
N ALA A 149 1.45 11.32 17.65
CA ALA A 149 1.54 12.71 17.21
C ALA A 149 0.38 13.06 16.26
N THR A 150 0.06 14.35 16.16
CA THR A 150 -0.92 14.85 15.20
C THR A 150 -0.28 15.86 14.23
N ARG A 151 -0.94 16.10 13.10
CA ARG A 151 -0.50 17.13 12.13
C ARG A 151 -0.47 18.55 12.70
N ALA A 152 -1.09 18.77 13.84
CA ALA A 152 -0.98 20.03 14.59
C ALA A 152 0.37 20.19 15.32
N ASN A 153 1.36 19.31 15.06
CA ASN A 153 2.64 19.25 15.77
C ASN A 153 2.49 19.06 17.28
N LYS A 154 1.47 18.31 17.69
CA LYS A 154 1.27 17.94 19.08
C LYS A 154 1.73 16.51 19.32
N LEU A 155 2.47 16.30 20.41
CA LEU A 155 2.91 15.01 20.92
C LEU A 155 2.06 14.62 22.13
N TYR A 156 1.56 13.41 22.13
CA TYR A 156 0.74 12.83 23.18
C TYR A 156 1.41 11.61 23.78
N LYS A 157 1.29 11.45 25.08
CA LYS A 157 1.58 10.21 25.79
C LYS A 157 0.33 9.76 26.53
N PHE A 158 -0.07 8.52 26.31
CA PHE A 158 -1.10 7.82 27.08
C PHE A 158 -0.43 6.73 27.91
N ASP A 159 -0.93 6.46 29.11
CA ASP A 159 -0.51 5.29 29.87
C ASP A 159 -1.11 4.01 29.27
N LYS A 160 -0.73 2.85 29.77
CA LYS A 160 -1.23 1.54 29.31
C LYS A 160 -2.75 1.37 29.44
N ASN A 161 -3.42 2.18 30.24
CA ASN A 161 -4.87 2.16 30.46
C ASN A 161 -5.60 3.24 29.63
N GLY A 162 -4.88 4.00 28.82
CA GLY A 162 -5.43 5.05 27.96
C GLY A 162 -5.59 6.42 28.61
N SER A 163 -5.11 6.61 29.86
CA SER A 163 -5.13 7.92 30.51
C SER A 163 -4.08 8.83 29.85
N LYS A 164 -4.49 10.02 29.44
CA LYS A 164 -3.55 11.01 28.87
C LYS A 164 -2.57 11.52 29.93
N VAL A 165 -1.30 11.14 29.81
CA VAL A 165 -0.23 11.56 30.71
C VAL A 165 0.17 13.00 30.44
N PHE A 166 0.33 13.34 29.15
CA PHE A 166 0.58 14.72 28.72
C PHE A 166 0.17 14.94 27.25
N GLU A 167 0.06 16.22 26.92
CA GLU A 167 -0.04 16.77 25.59
C GLU A 167 0.98 17.91 25.48
N LYS A 168 1.82 17.89 24.45
CA LYS A 168 2.87 18.91 24.27
C LYS A 168 2.89 19.43 22.84
N GLN A 169 3.03 20.74 22.68
CA GLN A 169 3.38 21.33 21.41
C GLN A 169 4.86 21.06 21.12
N MET A 170 5.16 20.28 20.08
CA MET A 170 6.53 19.96 19.69
C MET A 170 7.22 21.15 19.05
N PHE A 171 6.48 21.88 18.25
CA PHE A 171 6.96 23.00 17.49
C PHE A 171 5.92 24.13 17.53
N LYS A 172 6.38 25.37 17.62
CA LYS A 172 5.47 26.52 17.63
C LYS A 172 4.91 26.72 16.22
N ALA A 173 3.75 26.13 15.96
CA ALA A 173 3.08 26.23 14.68
C ALA A 173 2.70 27.68 14.39
N VAL A 174 3.49 28.35 13.59
CA VAL A 174 3.08 29.57 12.93
C VAL A 174 2.42 29.15 11.61
N ASN A 175 1.10 29.03 11.62
CA ASN A 175 0.26 28.79 10.45
C ASN A 175 0.65 27.57 9.56
N LYS A 176 -0.08 26.46 9.74
CA LYS A 176 -0.02 25.23 8.94
C LYS A 176 1.22 24.34 9.19
N GLY A 177 1.51 24.02 10.44
CA GLY A 177 2.42 22.94 10.77
C GLY A 177 1.85 21.59 10.36
N GLU A 178 2.66 20.73 9.78
CA GLU A 178 2.27 19.38 9.40
C GLU A 178 3.35 18.40 9.85
N THR A 179 3.08 17.63 10.92
CA THR A 179 3.96 16.52 11.30
C THR A 179 3.51 15.25 10.58
N TYR A 180 4.44 14.65 9.86
CA TYR A 180 4.31 13.30 9.31
C TYR A 180 5.19 12.31 10.12
N GLY A 181 5.93 12.80 11.10
CA GLY A 181 6.82 12.01 11.92
C GLY A 181 6.06 11.05 12.84
N THR A 182 6.41 9.79 12.78
CA THR A 182 5.98 8.77 13.74
C THR A 182 7.01 8.68 14.86
N PRO A 183 6.60 8.56 16.13
CA PRO A 183 7.55 8.36 17.22
C PRO A 183 8.34 7.05 17.08
N SER A 184 9.62 7.08 17.42
CA SER A 184 10.48 5.89 17.57
C SER A 184 11.03 5.88 18.99
N ILE A 185 11.02 4.75 19.68
CA ILE A 185 11.35 4.65 21.10
C ILE A 185 12.56 3.74 21.28
N ASP A 186 13.62 4.26 21.91
CA ASP A 186 14.80 3.48 22.28
C ASP A 186 14.57 2.65 23.55
N THR A 187 15.45 1.72 23.82
CA THR A 187 15.41 0.85 25.01
C THR A 187 15.57 1.60 26.33
N ASP A 188 16.19 2.78 26.32
CA ASP A 188 16.30 3.66 27.50
C ASP A 188 15.05 4.55 27.72
N GLY A 189 14.01 4.39 26.87
CA GLY A 189 12.80 5.20 26.90
C GLY A 189 12.94 6.57 26.21
N THR A 190 14.06 6.87 25.58
CA THR A 190 14.22 8.08 24.75
C THR A 190 13.31 7.98 23.54
N VAL A 191 12.52 9.02 23.25
CA VAL A 191 11.59 9.08 22.13
C VAL A 191 12.08 10.06 21.08
N PHE A 192 12.24 9.60 19.85
CA PHE A 192 12.66 10.40 18.72
C PHE A 192 11.47 10.67 17.79
N ILE A 193 11.33 11.92 17.35
CA ILE A 193 10.26 12.29 16.40
C ILE A 193 10.66 13.47 15.54
N GLY A 194 10.29 13.42 14.28
CA GLY A 194 10.39 14.55 13.37
C GLY A 194 9.13 15.42 13.37
N CYS A 195 9.30 16.72 13.31
CA CYS A 195 8.24 17.70 13.17
C CYS A 195 8.65 18.84 12.25
N GLY A 196 7.71 19.69 11.86
CA GLY A 196 8.03 20.84 11.04
C GLY A 196 6.79 21.53 10.48
N SER A 197 7.02 22.49 9.59
CA SER A 197 5.96 23.22 8.93
C SER A 197 6.30 23.54 7.47
N ALA A 198 5.32 24.05 6.73
CA ALA A 198 5.52 24.58 5.38
C ALA A 198 6.49 25.78 5.33
N ASN A 199 6.89 26.35 6.50
CA ASN A 199 7.82 27.47 6.61
C ASN A 199 9.29 27.03 6.63
N LYS A 200 9.58 25.75 6.42
CA LYS A 200 10.93 25.21 6.32
C LYS A 200 11.71 25.26 7.64
N ASP A 201 11.07 24.94 8.73
CA ASP A 201 11.62 24.98 10.09
C ASP A 201 11.57 23.61 10.77
N GLY A 202 11.66 22.54 9.96
CA GLY A 202 11.64 21.17 10.43
C GLY A 202 12.71 20.88 11.47
N GLN A 203 12.34 20.12 12.48
CA GLN A 203 13.19 19.67 13.56
C GLN A 203 13.06 18.17 13.76
N PHE A 204 14.14 17.57 14.22
CA PHE A 204 14.13 16.22 14.76
C PHE A 204 14.46 16.32 16.24
N ILE A 205 13.57 15.81 17.09
CA ILE A 205 13.61 16.05 18.53
C ILE A 205 13.72 14.72 19.27
N ALA A 206 14.59 14.66 20.26
CA ALA A 206 14.63 13.60 21.26
C ALA A 206 13.99 14.07 22.55
N TYR A 207 13.09 13.24 23.09
CA TYR A 207 12.44 13.45 24.38
C TYR A 207 12.86 12.37 25.36
N ASN A 208 13.01 12.74 26.62
CA ASN A 208 13.05 11.77 27.70
C ASN A 208 11.68 11.12 27.92
N ALA A 209 11.61 10.00 28.61
CA ALA A 209 10.37 9.27 28.89
C ALA A 209 9.29 10.11 29.63
N ASP A 210 9.70 11.15 30.36
CA ASP A 210 8.81 12.12 31.02
C ASP A 210 8.30 13.21 30.07
N GLY A 211 8.75 13.20 28.81
CA GLY A 211 8.42 14.18 27.79
C GLY A 211 9.21 15.47 27.85
N THR A 212 10.25 15.60 28.67
CA THR A 212 11.18 16.73 28.58
C THR A 212 12.08 16.59 27.36
N VAL A 213 12.42 17.71 26.71
CA VAL A 213 13.33 17.69 25.56
C VAL A 213 14.74 17.31 26.01
N LYS A 214 15.31 16.25 25.42
CA LYS A 214 16.68 15.83 25.61
C LYS A 214 17.62 16.66 24.72
N TRP A 215 17.28 16.76 23.45
CA TRP A 215 17.92 17.61 22.45
C TRP A 215 17.02 17.84 21.24
N SER A 216 17.37 18.81 20.40
CA SER A 216 16.69 19.12 19.16
C SER A 216 17.71 19.37 18.06
N PHE A 217 17.45 18.82 16.87
CA PHE A 217 18.28 18.96 15.69
C PHE A 217 17.53 19.78 14.61
N SER A 218 18.21 20.79 14.07
CA SER A 218 17.70 21.66 13.00
C SER A 218 18.77 22.04 11.97
N GLU A 219 19.91 21.37 12.01
CA GLU A 219 21.06 21.65 11.13
C GLU A 219 20.94 20.96 9.78
N TRP A 220 20.03 21.46 8.95
CA TRP A 220 19.81 20.96 7.60
C TRP A 220 20.62 21.77 6.58
N PHE A 221 21.25 21.08 5.62
CA PHE A 221 22.11 21.70 4.62
C PHE A 221 21.77 21.25 3.20
N ARG A 222 22.09 22.11 2.22
CA ARG A 222 22.05 21.75 0.82
C ARG A 222 23.11 20.71 0.45
N ALA A 223 23.06 20.29 -0.83
CA ALA A 223 24.01 19.35 -1.41
C ALA A 223 25.48 19.76 -1.25
N ASP A 224 25.77 21.05 -1.10
CA ASP A 224 27.11 21.58 -0.86
C ASP A 224 27.63 21.33 0.58
N GLY A 225 26.74 20.88 1.50
CA GLY A 225 27.07 20.58 2.89
C GLY A 225 27.32 21.80 3.78
N THR A 226 27.23 23.00 3.23
CA THR A 226 27.59 24.26 3.91
C THR A 226 26.46 25.28 3.92
N THR A 227 25.67 25.34 2.87
CA THR A 227 24.55 26.26 2.79
C THR A 227 23.35 25.72 3.57
N PRO A 228 22.87 26.41 4.63
CA PRO A 228 21.70 25.99 5.36
C PRO A 228 20.50 25.85 4.44
N GLU A 229 19.82 24.71 4.50
CA GLU A 229 18.58 24.49 3.79
C GLU A 229 17.48 24.11 4.78
N PRO A 230 16.40 24.88 4.83
CA PRO A 230 15.30 24.57 5.72
C PRO A 230 14.60 23.28 5.29
N ALA A 231 14.43 22.33 6.20
CA ALA A 231 13.61 21.14 5.99
C ALA A 231 12.14 21.47 6.26
N TYR A 232 11.24 20.93 5.44
CA TYR A 232 9.80 21.06 5.67
C TYR A 232 9.33 20.16 6.81
N GLN A 233 9.84 18.95 6.88
CA GLN A 233 9.44 17.93 7.84
C GLN A 233 10.58 16.94 8.02
N ALA A 234 10.79 16.50 9.25
CA ALA A 234 11.69 15.41 9.52
C ALA A 234 10.93 14.08 9.56
N SER A 235 11.61 13.00 9.20
CA SER A 235 11.04 11.65 9.13
C SER A 235 11.32 10.84 10.39
N ILE A 236 10.84 9.61 10.40
CA ILE A 236 11.01 8.62 11.46
C ILE A 236 12.50 8.29 11.64
N GLY A 237 12.93 8.07 12.89
CA GLY A 237 14.30 7.69 13.23
C GLY A 237 14.51 6.17 13.19
N GLY A 238 15.57 5.72 12.49
CA GLY A 238 16.14 4.40 12.70
C GLY A 238 17.09 4.44 13.91
N ILE A 239 16.93 3.51 14.86
CA ILE A 239 17.69 3.52 16.11
C ILE A 239 18.83 2.51 16.06
N GLY A 240 20.07 3.00 15.93
CA GLY A 240 21.29 2.22 16.06
C GLY A 240 21.76 2.08 17.50
N GLU A 241 22.95 1.52 17.71
CA GLU A 241 23.52 1.35 19.05
C GLU A 241 23.90 2.69 19.67
N LYS A 242 24.65 3.51 18.95
CA LYS A 242 25.16 4.82 19.40
C LYS A 242 24.48 5.98 18.69
N ASN A 243 23.98 5.76 17.49
CA ASN A 243 23.48 6.79 16.61
C ASN A 243 21.98 6.59 16.30
N VAL A 244 21.32 7.67 15.95
CA VAL A 244 19.98 7.70 15.39
C VAL A 244 20.06 8.23 13.95
N TYR A 245 19.24 7.64 13.05
CA TYR A 245 19.25 7.92 11.62
C TYR A 245 17.90 8.45 11.20
N PHE A 246 17.87 9.64 10.63
CA PHE A 246 16.62 10.29 10.23
C PHE A 246 16.82 11.13 8.98
N GLY A 247 15.72 11.49 8.36
CA GLY A 247 15.74 12.29 7.15
C GLY A 247 14.80 13.46 7.20
N CYS A 248 14.71 14.20 6.11
CA CYS A 248 13.76 15.28 5.99
C CYS A 248 13.10 15.31 4.61
N VAL A 249 11.95 15.97 4.55
CA VAL A 249 11.32 16.39 3.31
C VAL A 249 11.77 17.84 3.03
N GLY A 250 12.44 18.05 1.91
CA GLY A 250 12.92 19.35 1.49
C GLY A 250 13.30 19.31 0.01
N GLN A 251 13.74 20.43 -0.56
CA GLN A 251 14.16 20.46 -1.97
C GLN A 251 15.37 19.57 -2.24
N SER A 252 16.18 19.33 -1.22
CA SER A 252 17.39 18.52 -1.31
C SER A 252 17.39 17.26 -0.46
N GLY A 253 16.37 16.98 0.35
CA GLY A 253 16.23 15.84 1.27
C GLY A 253 17.55 15.20 1.70
N ILE A 254 17.80 15.07 2.96
CA ILE A 254 19.03 14.45 3.46
C ILE A 254 18.72 13.31 4.42
N ALA A 255 19.61 12.30 4.41
CA ALA A 255 19.67 11.28 5.44
C ALA A 255 20.80 11.68 6.42
N VAL A 256 20.50 11.74 7.72
CA VAL A 256 21.39 12.19 8.78
C VAL A 256 21.70 11.03 9.72
N SER A 257 22.96 10.92 10.13
CA SER A 257 23.41 10.18 11.33
C SER A 257 23.74 11.17 12.41
N ALA A 258 23.18 11.00 13.60
CA ALA A 258 23.47 11.79 14.77
C ALA A 258 23.69 10.92 16.01
N ASP A 259 24.53 11.36 16.92
CA ASP A 259 24.73 10.73 18.22
C ASP A 259 23.44 10.76 19.04
N LYS A 260 22.97 9.62 19.53
CA LYS A 260 21.69 9.47 20.26
C LYS A 260 21.65 10.28 21.55
N ALA A 261 22.78 10.42 22.22
CA ALA A 261 22.82 11.07 23.53
C ALA A 261 22.77 12.60 23.41
N THR A 262 23.39 13.14 22.37
CA THR A 262 23.64 14.59 22.25
C THR A 262 22.92 15.27 21.07
N GLY A 263 22.46 14.50 20.10
CA GLY A 263 21.91 15.02 18.85
C GLY A 263 22.96 15.60 17.89
N LYS A 264 24.26 15.48 18.22
CA LYS A 264 25.34 15.98 17.36
C LYS A 264 25.43 15.17 16.09
N ARG A 265 25.44 15.86 14.95
CA ARG A 265 25.56 15.22 13.62
C ARG A 265 26.90 14.53 13.46
N ASN A 266 26.92 13.27 13.05
CA ASN A 266 28.08 12.50 12.66
C ASN A 266 28.35 12.56 11.15
N GLY A 267 27.30 12.60 10.37
CA GLY A 267 27.37 12.70 8.92
C GLY A 267 26.00 12.86 8.27
N PHE A 268 26.01 13.14 6.97
CA PHE A 268 24.78 13.21 6.18
C PHE A 268 25.01 12.73 4.75
N ALA A 269 23.99 12.14 4.17
CA ALA A 269 24.01 11.60 2.81
C ALA A 269 22.97 12.25 1.92
N GLN A 270 23.28 12.24 0.63
CA GLN A 270 22.39 12.59 -0.46
C GLN A 270 22.45 11.46 -1.51
N PRO A 271 21.55 11.31 -2.42
CA PRO A 271 20.69 12.33 -3.00
C PRO A 271 19.42 12.60 -2.24
N ALA A 272 18.91 13.72 -2.63
CA ALA A 272 17.74 14.35 -2.14
C ALA A 272 16.44 13.71 -2.65
N GLY A 273 15.42 13.93 -1.93
CA GLY A 273 14.04 13.56 -2.19
C GLY A 273 13.37 13.33 -0.85
N GLY A 274 12.14 13.76 -0.68
CA GLY A 274 11.47 13.71 0.61
C GLY A 274 11.53 12.33 1.26
N CYS A 275 12.35 12.17 2.28
CA CYS A 275 12.37 10.95 3.09
C CYS A 275 11.14 10.96 4.01
N ARG A 276 10.07 10.27 3.60
CA ARG A 276 8.81 10.20 4.36
C ARG A 276 8.69 8.93 5.19
N THR A 277 9.34 7.85 4.78
CA THR A 277 9.14 6.52 5.35
C THR A 277 10.13 6.16 6.46
N GLY A 278 11.03 7.07 6.82
CA GLY A 278 12.10 6.80 7.77
C GLY A 278 13.32 6.13 7.15
N LEU A 279 14.37 6.00 7.96
CA LEU A 279 15.58 5.30 7.60
C LEU A 279 15.59 3.92 8.26
N LEU A 280 15.82 2.89 7.45
CA LEU A 280 15.87 1.51 7.89
C LEU A 280 17.33 1.08 8.05
N LEU A 281 17.63 0.36 9.14
CA LEU A 281 18.91 -0.24 9.43
C LEU A 281 18.86 -1.74 9.22
N THR A 282 19.79 -2.28 8.42
CA THR A 282 19.95 -3.73 8.29
C THR A 282 20.95 -4.27 9.32
N LYS A 283 20.86 -5.56 9.61
CA LYS A 283 21.74 -6.24 10.59
C LYS A 283 23.22 -6.28 10.17
N ASP A 284 23.51 -6.13 8.89
CA ASP A 284 24.87 -6.09 8.33
C ASP A 284 25.43 -4.66 8.17
N GLY A 285 24.75 -3.66 8.74
CA GLY A 285 25.25 -2.29 8.84
C GLY A 285 25.04 -1.43 7.59
N TYR A 286 23.89 -1.57 6.92
CA TYR A 286 23.45 -0.66 5.86
C TYR A 286 22.26 0.16 6.31
N VAL A 287 22.21 1.40 5.82
CA VAL A 287 21.10 2.34 5.98
C VAL A 287 20.41 2.49 4.64
N SER A 288 19.11 2.30 4.62
CA SER A 288 18.31 2.49 3.42
C SER A 288 17.13 3.41 3.66
N TRP A 289 16.76 4.18 2.65
CA TRP A 289 15.62 5.09 2.70
C TRP A 289 14.95 5.23 1.35
N TYR A 290 13.68 5.52 1.39
CA TYR A 290 12.90 5.83 0.21
C TYR A 290 12.69 7.33 0.12
N GLY A 291 13.16 7.93 -0.94
CA GLY A 291 13.17 9.38 -1.14
C GLY A 291 12.03 9.88 -2.01
N GLY A 292 10.80 9.85 -1.52
CA GLY A 292 9.65 10.46 -2.21
C GLY A 292 9.54 10.08 -3.70
N VAL A 293 9.48 11.09 -4.56
CA VAL A 293 9.49 10.94 -6.03
C VAL A 293 10.88 10.69 -6.63
N TYR A 294 11.85 10.20 -5.85
CA TYR A 294 13.25 10.13 -6.28
C TYR A 294 13.92 8.77 -6.02
N GLY A 295 13.17 7.77 -5.63
CA GLY A 295 13.66 6.40 -5.59
C GLY A 295 14.14 5.88 -4.24
N LEU A 296 14.64 4.64 -4.28
CA LEU A 296 15.22 3.92 -3.14
C LEU A 296 16.73 4.08 -3.14
N TRP A 297 17.31 4.28 -1.95
CA TRP A 297 18.75 4.54 -1.76
C TRP A 297 19.32 3.72 -0.63
N GLY A 298 20.62 3.42 -0.71
CA GLY A 298 21.33 2.74 0.34
C GLY A 298 22.79 3.18 0.49
N ILE A 299 23.31 3.08 1.71
CA ILE A 299 24.69 3.42 2.08
C ILE A 299 25.14 2.53 3.23
N ALA A 300 26.46 2.25 3.31
CA ALA A 300 27.00 1.64 4.51
C ALA A 300 26.85 2.57 5.72
N GLN A 301 26.39 2.05 6.84
CA GLN A 301 26.20 2.78 8.08
C GLN A 301 27.48 3.49 8.51
N SER A 302 28.62 2.78 8.43
CA SER A 302 29.93 3.33 8.78
C SER A 302 30.36 4.53 7.91
N THR A 303 29.96 4.53 6.63
CA THR A 303 30.23 5.67 5.74
C THR A 303 29.43 6.89 6.16
N LEU A 304 28.16 6.70 6.52
CA LEU A 304 27.30 7.78 6.99
C LEU A 304 27.76 8.30 8.36
N ASP A 305 28.14 7.41 9.28
CA ASP A 305 28.59 7.76 10.64
C ASP A 305 29.92 8.51 10.66
N ASN A 306 30.78 8.30 9.68
CA ASN A 306 32.09 8.95 9.58
C ASN A 306 32.14 10.10 8.56
N GLY A 307 30.98 10.51 8.01
CA GLY A 307 30.90 11.57 7.00
C GLY A 307 31.29 12.96 7.49
N GLY A 308 31.18 13.21 8.80
CA GLY A 308 31.54 14.50 9.42
C GLY A 308 30.66 15.65 8.87
N SER A 309 31.31 16.75 8.52
CA SER A 309 30.67 17.91 7.90
C SER A 309 30.55 17.81 6.37
N ASN A 310 31.16 16.79 5.77
CA ASN A 310 31.11 16.59 4.32
C ASN A 310 29.90 15.77 3.92
N LYS A 311 29.34 16.10 2.75
CA LYS A 311 28.32 15.28 2.12
C LYS A 311 28.91 13.95 1.68
N VAL A 312 28.26 12.83 2.02
CA VAL A 312 28.54 11.52 1.45
C VAL A 312 27.48 11.18 0.40
N ASN A 313 27.86 10.41 -0.62
CA ASN A 313 26.91 9.95 -1.62
C ASN A 313 26.37 8.58 -1.20
N ALA A 314 25.11 8.30 -1.54
CA ALA A 314 24.58 6.95 -1.47
C ALA A 314 25.46 5.99 -2.27
N ALA A 315 25.61 4.76 -1.79
CA ALA A 315 26.41 3.73 -2.48
C ALA A 315 25.68 3.23 -3.75
N TRP A 316 24.36 3.20 -3.69
CA TRP A 316 23.49 2.82 -4.80
C TRP A 316 22.15 3.54 -4.72
N GLY A 317 21.43 3.58 -5.85
CA GLY A 317 20.09 4.14 -5.93
C GLY A 317 19.33 3.59 -7.12
N HIS A 318 18.01 3.49 -6.96
CA HIS A 318 17.11 2.96 -7.98
C HIS A 318 15.93 3.89 -8.24
N TRP A 319 15.45 3.86 -9.50
CA TRP A 319 14.19 4.47 -9.96
C TRP A 319 14.09 5.99 -9.75
N SER A 320 15.22 6.67 -9.85
CA SER A 320 15.36 8.11 -9.61
C SER A 320 15.47 8.95 -10.90
N ASP A 321 15.65 8.34 -12.06
CA ASP A 321 15.71 9.05 -13.34
C ASP A 321 14.30 9.33 -13.88
N LYS A 322 13.94 10.61 -13.99
CA LYS A 322 12.64 11.05 -14.51
C LYS A 322 12.35 10.65 -15.95
N ASN A 323 13.38 10.35 -16.71
CA ASN A 323 13.27 9.90 -18.11
C ASN A 323 13.12 8.38 -18.23
N ASP A 324 13.34 7.63 -17.15
CA ASP A 324 13.17 6.19 -17.11
C ASP A 324 11.69 5.85 -16.85
N PRO A 325 11.07 4.93 -17.62
CA PRO A 325 9.70 4.49 -17.38
C PRO A 325 9.50 3.79 -16.01
N THR A 326 10.58 3.35 -15.36
CA THR A 326 10.55 2.80 -14.01
C THR A 326 10.71 3.86 -12.93
N PHE A 327 10.76 5.14 -13.30
CA PHE A 327 10.79 6.26 -12.36
C PHE A 327 9.56 6.24 -11.44
N VAL A 328 9.82 6.30 -10.14
CA VAL A 328 8.75 6.25 -9.14
C VAL A 328 7.99 7.57 -9.12
N LYS A 329 6.68 7.49 -9.38
CA LYS A 329 5.78 8.66 -9.42
C LYS A 329 5.27 9.06 -8.04
N SER A 330 5.17 8.10 -7.12
CA SER A 330 4.64 8.35 -5.79
C SER A 330 5.40 7.57 -4.71
N ALA A 331 5.60 8.19 -3.55
CA ALA A 331 6.20 7.55 -2.40
C ALA A 331 5.18 6.68 -1.68
N PRO A 332 5.58 5.53 -1.12
CA PRO A 332 4.72 4.80 -0.20
C PRO A 332 4.44 5.67 1.04
N MET A 333 3.22 5.58 1.54
CA MET A 333 2.81 6.24 2.79
C MET A 333 3.24 5.43 4.00
N GLY A 334 3.33 4.10 3.86
CA GLY A 334 3.88 3.17 4.85
C GLY A 334 5.39 2.99 4.70
N GLY A 335 5.97 2.11 5.53
CA GLY A 335 7.40 1.85 5.58
C GLY A 335 7.90 0.83 4.57
N ILE A 336 9.22 0.84 4.37
CA ILE A 336 9.99 -0.28 3.81
C ILE A 336 10.28 -1.29 4.91
N ALA A 337 10.62 -2.52 4.54
CA ALA A 337 10.95 -3.61 5.46
C ALA A 337 12.31 -4.24 5.14
N ALA A 338 12.97 -4.81 6.13
CA ALA A 338 14.14 -5.65 5.92
C ALA A 338 13.78 -7.13 6.01
N LEU A 339 14.46 -7.93 5.22
CA LEU A 339 14.40 -9.40 5.24
C LEU A 339 15.74 -9.98 4.80
N THR A 340 15.92 -11.28 5.07
CA THR A 340 17.12 -12.00 4.61
C THR A 340 16.75 -12.96 3.49
N LEU A 341 17.40 -12.81 2.33
CA LEU A 341 17.29 -13.75 1.21
C LEU A 341 18.67 -14.33 0.90
N ASN A 342 18.75 -15.66 0.81
CA ASN A 342 19.99 -16.38 0.52
C ASN A 342 21.16 -15.95 1.44
N GLY A 343 20.87 -15.70 2.72
CA GLY A 343 21.85 -15.26 3.71
C GLY A 343 22.24 -13.78 3.62
N LYS A 344 21.66 -12.98 2.72
CA LYS A 344 21.96 -11.57 2.52
C LYS A 344 20.80 -10.68 2.99
N PRO A 345 21.07 -9.64 3.77
CA PRO A 345 20.07 -8.63 4.10
C PRO A 345 19.57 -7.89 2.87
N CYS A 346 18.27 -7.74 2.79
CA CYS A 346 17.55 -7.13 1.68
C CYS A 346 16.52 -6.12 2.19
N ILE A 347 16.12 -5.23 1.31
CA ILE A 347 15.09 -4.21 1.54
C ILE A 347 13.90 -4.51 0.64
N ALA A 348 12.71 -4.64 1.23
CA ALA A 348 11.46 -4.78 0.50
C ALA A 348 10.63 -3.49 0.57
N GLY A 349 9.84 -3.24 -0.45
CA GLY A 349 8.90 -2.13 -0.48
C GLY A 349 7.91 -2.26 -1.65
N VAL A 350 6.99 -1.30 -1.70
CA VAL A 350 5.99 -1.19 -2.75
C VAL A 350 5.98 0.24 -3.30
N CYS A 351 5.86 0.39 -4.60
CA CYS A 351 5.80 1.70 -5.26
C CYS A 351 5.01 1.64 -6.57
N THR A 352 4.71 2.81 -7.12
CA THR A 352 4.03 2.94 -8.41
C THR A 352 4.93 3.69 -9.39
N ASP A 353 5.05 3.17 -10.60
CA ASP A 353 5.72 3.82 -11.73
C ASP A 353 4.78 3.97 -12.95
N GLN A 354 5.33 4.12 -14.15
CA GLN A 354 4.52 4.25 -15.37
C GLN A 354 3.87 2.94 -15.81
N LYS A 355 4.45 1.79 -15.42
CA LYS A 355 3.94 0.46 -15.77
C LYS A 355 2.87 -0.04 -14.81
N GLY A 356 2.80 0.54 -13.60
CA GLY A 356 1.84 0.15 -12.56
C GLY A 356 2.47 0.02 -11.18
N THR A 357 1.78 -0.68 -10.30
CA THR A 357 2.25 -0.98 -8.94
C THR A 357 3.19 -2.16 -8.95
N ARG A 358 4.31 -2.03 -8.26
CA ARG A 358 5.28 -3.12 -8.08
C ARG A 358 5.68 -3.31 -6.63
N VAL A 359 5.91 -4.55 -6.25
CA VAL A 359 6.58 -4.96 -5.02
C VAL A 359 8.01 -5.34 -5.37
N TYR A 360 8.97 -4.76 -4.68
CA TYR A 360 10.39 -4.96 -4.97
C TYR A 360 11.15 -5.48 -3.77
N VAL A 361 12.27 -6.20 -4.05
CA VAL A 361 13.27 -6.59 -3.05
C VAL A 361 14.66 -6.32 -3.62
N VAL A 362 15.49 -5.62 -2.85
CA VAL A 362 16.84 -5.16 -3.24
C VAL A 362 17.84 -5.60 -2.18
N GLU A 363 18.99 -6.14 -2.58
CA GLU A 363 20.09 -6.46 -1.68
C GLU A 363 20.68 -5.18 -1.07
N ALA A 364 20.74 -5.09 0.26
CA ALA A 364 21.09 -3.86 0.95
C ALA A 364 22.52 -3.39 0.67
N ALA A 365 23.47 -4.31 0.54
CA ALA A 365 24.87 -4.02 0.33
C ALA A 365 25.18 -3.52 -1.09
N SER A 366 24.68 -4.22 -2.09
CA SER A 366 25.03 -3.99 -3.51
C SER A 366 24.01 -3.14 -4.27
N GLY A 367 22.78 -3.04 -3.77
CA GLY A 367 21.66 -2.49 -4.52
C GLY A 367 21.12 -3.43 -5.61
N THR A 368 21.56 -4.68 -5.67
CA THR A 368 21.06 -5.61 -6.68
C THR A 368 19.56 -5.85 -6.50
N VAL A 369 18.77 -5.61 -7.53
CA VAL A 369 17.32 -5.89 -7.53
C VAL A 369 17.14 -7.40 -7.66
N ILE A 370 16.56 -8.03 -6.64
CA ILE A 370 16.27 -9.46 -6.59
C ILE A 370 14.86 -9.75 -7.09
N ALA A 371 13.90 -8.98 -6.60
CA ALA A 371 12.50 -9.08 -7.03
C ALA A 371 11.99 -7.73 -7.52
N ASN A 372 11.17 -7.76 -8.57
CA ASN A 372 10.54 -6.59 -9.18
C ASN A 372 9.18 -7.02 -9.76
N HIS A 373 8.28 -7.44 -8.85
CA HIS A 373 7.00 -8.03 -9.21
C HIS A 373 5.94 -6.96 -9.43
N TYR A 374 5.44 -6.83 -10.66
CA TYR A 374 4.29 -5.98 -10.96
C TYR A 374 2.99 -6.66 -10.58
N VAL A 375 2.14 -5.95 -9.83
CA VAL A 375 0.82 -6.42 -9.41
C VAL A 375 -0.14 -6.19 -10.58
N GLU A 376 -0.41 -7.23 -11.36
CA GLU A 376 -1.10 -7.16 -12.65
C GLU A 376 -2.52 -6.55 -12.55
N ASP A 377 -3.20 -6.75 -11.41
CA ASP A 377 -4.55 -6.30 -11.16
C ASP A 377 -4.64 -4.98 -10.36
N ASN A 378 -3.51 -4.26 -10.16
CA ASN A 378 -3.50 -2.97 -9.49
C ASN A 378 -2.95 -1.87 -10.41
N HIS A 379 -3.80 -0.92 -10.75
CA HIS A 379 -3.49 0.20 -11.66
C HIS A 379 -3.50 1.56 -10.94
N ALA A 380 -3.55 1.55 -9.61
CA ALA A 380 -3.59 2.77 -8.82
C ALA A 380 -2.37 3.66 -9.10
N SER A 381 -2.63 4.94 -9.38
CA SER A 381 -1.59 5.97 -9.55
C SER A 381 -1.28 6.73 -8.25
N GLN A 382 -1.86 6.29 -7.13
CA GLN A 382 -1.75 6.93 -5.83
C GLN A 382 -0.56 6.39 -5.03
N ASP A 383 -0.24 7.09 -3.94
CA ASP A 383 0.73 6.63 -2.96
C ASP A 383 0.29 5.28 -2.37
N GLN A 384 1.14 4.26 -2.50
CA GLN A 384 0.91 2.92 -1.95
C GLN A 384 1.03 2.94 -0.42
N GLY A 385 0.55 1.87 0.22
CA GLY A 385 0.83 1.61 1.63
C GLY A 385 2.28 1.18 1.86
N GLY A 386 2.53 0.48 2.94
CA GLY A 386 3.84 -0.08 3.23
C GLY A 386 3.85 -1.60 3.13
N VAL A 387 4.91 -2.19 3.66
CA VAL A 387 5.11 -3.64 3.64
C VAL A 387 5.38 -4.19 5.04
N ALA A 388 5.12 -5.49 5.20
CA ALA A 388 5.57 -6.32 6.32
C ALA A 388 6.12 -7.64 5.77
N VAL A 389 6.80 -8.41 6.61
CA VAL A 389 7.38 -9.71 6.27
C VAL A 389 6.79 -10.78 7.18
N THR A 390 6.38 -11.92 6.60
CA THR A 390 5.88 -13.07 7.38
C THR A 390 7.05 -13.89 7.95
N SER A 391 6.75 -14.83 8.85
CA SER A 391 7.74 -15.78 9.40
C SER A 391 8.39 -16.66 8.33
N GLU A 392 7.70 -16.90 7.22
CA GLU A 392 8.21 -17.65 6.07
C GLU A 392 9.11 -16.81 5.16
N GLY A 393 9.17 -15.49 5.39
CA GLY A 393 9.91 -14.54 4.58
C GLY A 393 9.15 -14.02 3.36
N TYR A 394 7.82 -14.18 3.32
CA TYR A 394 6.98 -13.57 2.28
C TYR A 394 6.80 -12.09 2.54
N VAL A 395 6.71 -11.31 1.47
CA VAL A 395 6.47 -9.87 1.54
C VAL A 395 4.98 -9.60 1.38
N VAL A 396 4.38 -8.99 2.37
CA VAL A 396 2.99 -8.51 2.37
C VAL A 396 2.99 -7.03 2.03
N ALA A 397 2.41 -6.63 0.92
CA ALA A 397 2.34 -5.25 0.48
C ALA A 397 0.91 -4.72 0.52
N ALA A 398 0.74 -3.53 1.10
CA ALA A 398 -0.52 -2.81 1.13
C ALA A 398 -0.66 -1.93 -0.12
N LEU A 399 -1.83 -1.97 -0.74
CA LEU A 399 -2.09 -1.38 -2.05
C LEU A 399 -3.11 -0.23 -1.96
N ALA A 400 -2.81 0.86 -2.67
CA ALA A 400 -3.83 1.83 -3.03
C ALA A 400 -4.79 1.21 -4.07
N TYR A 401 -5.90 1.88 -4.35
CA TYR A 401 -6.88 1.43 -5.33
C TYR A 401 -7.16 2.50 -6.39
N THR A 402 -7.59 2.07 -7.56
CA THR A 402 -8.15 2.95 -8.58
C THR A 402 -9.60 3.25 -8.22
N THR A 403 -9.99 4.50 -8.18
CA THR A 403 -11.35 4.90 -7.80
C THR A 403 -12.40 4.15 -8.65
N GLY A 404 -13.29 3.43 -7.98
CA GLY A 404 -14.33 2.63 -8.61
C GLY A 404 -13.90 1.23 -9.06
N GLN A 405 -12.65 0.81 -8.80
CA GLN A 405 -12.14 -0.53 -9.08
C GLN A 405 -11.94 -1.33 -7.78
N ASP A 406 -11.97 -2.63 -7.89
CA ASP A 406 -11.66 -3.58 -6.79
C ASP A 406 -10.22 -4.05 -6.92
N ASP A 407 -9.26 -3.09 -6.77
CA ASP A 407 -7.85 -3.34 -6.99
C ASP A 407 -6.95 -2.93 -5.79
N GLY A 408 -7.53 -2.40 -4.72
CA GLY A 408 -6.84 -2.11 -3.45
C GLY A 408 -6.62 -3.36 -2.58
N GLY A 409 -6.31 -3.14 -1.30
CA GLY A 409 -6.12 -4.21 -0.30
C GLY A 409 -4.67 -4.64 -0.13
N ILE A 410 -4.39 -5.94 -0.13
CA ILE A 410 -3.04 -6.48 0.06
C ILE A 410 -2.68 -7.54 -0.98
N VAL A 411 -1.39 -7.68 -1.24
CA VAL A 411 -0.80 -8.80 -2.00
C VAL A 411 0.34 -9.42 -1.19
N ILE A 412 0.49 -10.74 -1.28
CA ILE A 412 1.57 -11.50 -0.65
C ILE A 412 2.39 -12.15 -1.76
N ILE A 413 3.69 -11.88 -1.81
CA ILE A 413 4.60 -12.50 -2.77
C ILE A 413 5.67 -13.31 -2.05
N ASP A 414 6.15 -14.38 -2.72
CA ASP A 414 7.33 -15.11 -2.29
C ASP A 414 8.57 -14.63 -3.08
N PRO A 415 9.42 -13.79 -2.50
CA PRO A 415 10.59 -13.27 -3.22
C PRO A 415 11.67 -14.32 -3.54
N LYS A 416 11.61 -15.50 -2.91
CA LYS A 416 12.52 -16.63 -3.20
C LYS A 416 12.26 -17.26 -4.57
N THR A 417 11.08 -17.00 -5.14
CA THR A 417 10.64 -17.54 -6.44
C THR A 417 10.88 -16.58 -7.61
N ALA A 418 11.57 -15.46 -7.37
CA ALA A 418 11.84 -14.47 -8.41
C ALA A 418 12.55 -15.10 -9.61
N ASP A 419 11.98 -14.90 -10.79
CA ASP A 419 12.59 -15.30 -12.08
C ASP A 419 13.65 -14.27 -12.54
N ALA A 420 14.17 -14.44 -13.75
CA ALA A 420 15.20 -13.56 -14.30
C ALA A 420 14.72 -12.11 -14.49
N GLU A 421 13.43 -11.90 -14.67
CA GLU A 421 12.77 -10.60 -14.78
C GLU A 421 12.37 -10.02 -13.40
N GLY A 422 12.54 -10.79 -12.33
CA GLY A 422 12.18 -10.43 -10.96
C GLY A 422 10.70 -10.67 -10.61
N LYS A 423 9.96 -11.39 -11.46
CA LYS A 423 8.56 -11.77 -11.19
C LYS A 423 8.53 -12.91 -10.17
N CYS A 424 7.68 -12.74 -9.14
CA CYS A 424 7.54 -13.71 -8.05
C CYS A 424 6.21 -14.46 -8.12
N ASN A 425 6.12 -15.58 -7.44
CA ASN A 425 4.85 -16.23 -7.17
C ASN A 425 4.03 -15.37 -6.20
N VAL A 426 2.76 -15.17 -6.53
CA VAL A 426 1.76 -14.59 -5.63
C VAL A 426 1.24 -15.69 -4.72
N VAL A 427 1.47 -15.53 -3.41
CA VAL A 427 1.01 -16.46 -2.37
C VAL A 427 -0.43 -16.21 -2.02
N GLY A 428 -0.84 -14.93 -2.00
CA GLY A 428 -2.20 -14.53 -1.69
C GLY A 428 -2.51 -13.12 -2.18
N ARG A 429 -3.80 -12.84 -2.38
CA ARG A 429 -4.35 -11.56 -2.79
C ARG A 429 -5.69 -11.35 -2.11
N PHE A 430 -5.84 -10.27 -1.33
CA PHE A 430 -7.12 -9.85 -0.77
C PHE A 430 -7.48 -8.48 -1.31
N LYS A 431 -8.63 -8.36 -1.96
CA LYS A 431 -9.08 -7.16 -2.66
C LYS A 431 -10.08 -6.38 -1.82
N VAL A 432 -9.98 -5.06 -1.87
CA VAL A 432 -10.98 -4.13 -1.34
C VAL A 432 -11.05 -2.90 -2.26
N GLN A 433 -12.23 -2.29 -2.36
CA GLN A 433 -12.44 -1.05 -3.11
C GLN A 433 -12.01 0.19 -2.32
N GLU A 434 -10.90 0.06 -1.58
CA GLU A 434 -10.43 1.07 -0.66
C GLU A 434 -8.89 1.10 -0.62
N LYS A 435 -8.35 2.26 -0.24
CA LYS A 435 -6.92 2.42 -0.05
C LYS A 435 -6.49 1.87 1.31
N VAL A 436 -5.48 1.02 1.31
CA VAL A 436 -4.72 0.65 2.49
C VAL A 436 -3.46 1.52 2.51
N ALA A 437 -3.46 2.58 3.35
CA ALA A 437 -2.41 3.61 3.33
C ALA A 437 -1.23 3.30 4.25
N GLY A 438 -1.46 2.62 5.38
CA GLY A 438 -0.42 2.19 6.32
C GLY A 438 0.25 0.88 5.93
N SER A 439 1.30 0.50 6.65
CA SER A 439 1.85 -0.86 6.56
C SER A 439 0.91 -1.85 7.24
N PRO A 440 0.74 -3.06 6.67
CA PRO A 440 0.10 -4.17 7.37
C PRO A 440 0.97 -4.64 8.53
N ALA A 441 0.39 -5.44 9.42
CA ALA A 441 1.12 -6.16 10.45
C ALA A 441 0.78 -7.66 10.38
N VAL A 442 1.74 -8.50 10.74
CA VAL A 442 1.58 -9.97 10.78
C VAL A 442 1.64 -10.41 12.24
N ASP A 443 0.62 -11.16 12.69
CA ASP A 443 0.57 -11.70 14.04
C ASP A 443 1.29 -13.06 14.18
N ALA A 444 1.42 -13.54 15.40
CA ALA A 444 2.11 -14.80 15.71
C ALA A 444 1.45 -16.07 15.10
N ALA A 445 0.21 -15.96 14.65
CA ALA A 445 -0.49 -17.04 13.93
C ALA A 445 -0.31 -16.94 12.40
N GLY A 446 0.37 -15.89 11.93
CA GLY A 446 0.55 -15.59 10.51
C GLY A 446 -0.63 -14.85 9.89
N ASN A 447 -1.57 -14.35 10.69
CA ASN A 447 -2.66 -13.54 10.17
C ASN A 447 -2.17 -12.12 9.86
N ILE A 448 -2.78 -11.51 8.86
CA ILE A 448 -2.39 -10.19 8.35
C ILE A 448 -3.48 -9.19 8.73
N HIS A 449 -3.07 -8.14 9.43
CA HIS A 449 -3.90 -7.06 9.94
C HIS A 449 -3.66 -5.79 9.12
N PHE A 450 -4.71 -5.13 8.66
CA PHE A 450 -4.62 -3.86 7.95
C PHE A 450 -5.87 -3.00 8.12
N GLY A 451 -5.71 -1.70 7.91
CA GLY A 451 -6.79 -0.72 8.01
C GLY A 451 -6.96 0.08 6.73
N THR A 452 -8.17 0.58 6.46
CA THR A 452 -8.51 1.33 5.26
C THR A 452 -8.86 2.79 5.53
N GLU A 453 -8.88 3.59 4.48
CA GLU A 453 -9.28 5.01 4.58
C GLU A 453 -10.73 5.22 5.02
N SER A 454 -11.62 4.26 4.82
CA SER A 454 -13.00 4.33 5.30
C SER A 454 -13.18 3.91 6.77
N GLY A 455 -12.09 3.56 7.46
CA GLY A 455 -12.12 3.17 8.87
C GLY A 455 -12.37 1.70 9.12
N GLN A 456 -12.34 0.88 8.07
CA GLN A 456 -12.48 -0.58 8.23
C GLN A 456 -11.16 -1.20 8.64
N TYR A 457 -11.21 -2.07 9.62
CA TYR A 457 -10.13 -2.92 10.06
C TYR A 457 -10.37 -4.35 9.61
N TYR A 458 -9.35 -4.95 8.99
CA TYR A 458 -9.41 -6.30 8.45
C TYR A 458 -8.35 -7.18 9.08
N VAL A 459 -8.70 -8.46 9.27
CA VAL A 459 -7.74 -9.53 9.51
C VAL A 459 -8.02 -10.64 8.51
N VAL A 460 -6.99 -11.06 7.81
CA VAL A 460 -7.03 -12.21 6.89
C VAL A 460 -5.99 -13.24 7.31
N ASP A 461 -6.22 -14.51 7.00
CA ASP A 461 -5.22 -15.55 7.20
C ASP A 461 -4.11 -15.48 6.14
N LYS A 462 -3.09 -16.32 6.27
CA LYS A 462 -1.97 -16.41 5.32
C LYS A 462 -2.36 -16.78 3.88
N ASN A 463 -3.58 -17.31 3.68
CA ASN A 463 -4.14 -17.63 2.37
C ASN A 463 -5.09 -16.52 1.87
N CYS A 464 -5.11 -15.37 2.56
CA CYS A 464 -6.01 -14.24 2.28
C CYS A 464 -7.51 -14.55 2.48
N ASN A 465 -7.88 -15.55 3.30
CA ASN A 465 -9.28 -15.71 3.72
C ASN A 465 -9.62 -14.69 4.80
N LEU A 466 -10.77 -14.04 4.68
CA LEU A 466 -11.25 -13.06 5.67
C LEU A 466 -11.56 -13.76 7.00
N LEU A 467 -10.90 -13.31 8.07
CA LEU A 467 -11.14 -13.76 9.43
C LEU A 467 -11.99 -12.77 10.22
N LEU A 468 -11.73 -11.48 10.05
CA LEU A 468 -12.42 -10.40 10.76
C LEU A 468 -12.50 -9.15 9.89
N LYS A 469 -13.68 -8.50 9.90
CA LYS A 469 -13.89 -7.14 9.44
C LYS A 469 -14.63 -6.38 10.54
N ALA A 470 -14.15 -5.18 10.90
CA ALA A 470 -14.78 -4.34 11.91
C ALA A 470 -14.62 -2.84 11.56
N ASP A 471 -15.60 -2.04 11.94
CA ASP A 471 -15.55 -0.59 11.81
C ASP A 471 -14.94 0.02 13.09
N ILE A 472 -13.90 0.82 12.95
CA ILE A 472 -13.20 1.45 14.08
C ILE A 472 -14.04 2.56 14.71
N ALA A 473 -14.80 3.34 13.92
CA ALA A 473 -15.65 4.38 14.47
C ALA A 473 -16.76 3.78 15.35
N ASP A 474 -17.43 2.73 14.87
CA ASP A 474 -18.45 2.02 15.63
C ASP A 474 -17.87 1.45 16.94
N ALA A 475 -16.69 0.83 16.87
CA ALA A 475 -16.03 0.26 18.04
C ALA A 475 -15.63 1.33 19.09
N VAL A 476 -15.08 2.46 18.64
CA VAL A 476 -14.70 3.60 19.50
C VAL A 476 -15.93 4.26 20.09
N MET A 477 -16.98 4.48 19.29
CA MET A 477 -18.25 5.07 19.76
C MET A 477 -18.97 4.16 20.78
N ALA A 478 -18.92 2.84 20.60
CA ALA A 478 -19.44 1.89 21.57
C ALA A 478 -18.69 1.94 22.91
N LYS A 479 -17.39 2.31 22.90
CA LYS A 479 -16.54 2.44 24.09
C LYS A 479 -16.74 3.78 24.82
N ASP A 480 -16.70 4.88 24.08
CA ASP A 480 -16.76 6.24 24.65
C ASP A 480 -17.41 7.25 23.67
N ALA A 481 -18.72 7.11 23.50
CA ALA A 481 -19.49 8.00 22.63
C ALA A 481 -19.43 9.48 23.05
N LYS A 482 -19.21 9.77 24.32
CA LYS A 482 -19.16 11.14 24.82
C LYS A 482 -17.90 11.87 24.39
N THR A 483 -16.74 11.23 24.51
CA THR A 483 -15.45 11.82 24.10
C THR A 483 -15.34 11.95 22.59
N PHE A 484 -15.92 10.99 21.84
CA PHE A 484 -15.85 10.93 20.39
C PHE A 484 -17.16 11.30 19.70
N GLU A 485 -17.95 12.18 20.34
CA GLU A 485 -19.25 12.62 19.80
C GLU A 485 -19.12 13.12 18.36
N GLY A 486 -19.94 12.56 17.47
CA GLY A 486 -19.97 12.90 16.05
C GLY A 486 -18.98 12.14 15.18
N LEU A 487 -18.16 11.22 15.72
CA LEU A 487 -17.31 10.33 14.92
C LEU A 487 -18.19 9.38 14.10
N ARG A 488 -18.07 9.44 12.78
CA ARG A 488 -18.76 8.55 11.84
C ARG A 488 -17.80 7.66 11.05
N VAL A 489 -16.67 8.24 10.66
CA VAL A 489 -15.62 7.53 9.91
C VAL A 489 -14.28 7.80 10.58
N ALA A 490 -13.70 6.75 11.14
CA ALA A 490 -12.36 6.77 11.75
C ALA A 490 -11.31 6.45 10.67
N LYS A 491 -10.96 7.41 9.83
CA LYS A 491 -10.01 7.23 8.72
C LYS A 491 -8.67 6.71 9.21
N ILE A 492 -8.24 5.55 8.71
CA ILE A 492 -6.98 4.90 9.09
C ILE A 492 -5.94 5.15 8.00
N TRP A 493 -4.93 5.97 8.33
CA TRP A 493 -3.73 6.15 7.53
C TRP A 493 -2.48 5.68 8.25
N SER A 494 -2.59 5.44 9.55
CA SER A 494 -1.52 4.84 10.33
C SER A 494 -1.30 3.39 9.93
N SER A 495 -0.09 2.91 10.19
CA SER A 495 0.20 1.48 10.16
C SER A 495 -0.43 0.78 11.37
N ILE A 496 -0.59 -0.53 11.28
CA ILE A 496 -1.05 -1.37 12.39
C ILE A 496 0.14 -1.70 13.29
N VAL A 497 -0.04 -1.56 14.59
CA VAL A 497 0.95 -1.94 15.61
C VAL A 497 0.38 -3.05 16.48
N ILE A 498 1.11 -4.14 16.63
CA ILE A 498 0.77 -5.27 17.49
C ILE A 498 1.74 -5.29 18.67
N GLY A 499 1.20 -5.16 19.88
CA GLY A 499 1.95 -5.33 21.12
C GLY A 499 2.32 -6.78 21.40
N ASP A 500 3.33 -7.00 22.23
CA ASP A 500 3.80 -8.35 22.60
C ASP A 500 2.72 -9.19 23.30
N ASP A 501 1.70 -8.53 23.85
CA ASP A 501 0.53 -9.10 24.51
C ASP A 501 -0.69 -9.29 23.58
N GLY A 502 -0.53 -9.03 22.29
CA GLY A 502 -1.59 -9.14 21.27
C GLY A 502 -2.58 -7.99 21.26
N ILE A 503 -2.32 -6.91 21.97
CA ILE A 503 -3.10 -5.68 21.84
C ILE A 503 -2.72 -4.98 20.53
N VAL A 504 -3.72 -4.58 19.77
CA VAL A 504 -3.54 -3.84 18.52
C VAL A 504 -3.77 -2.36 18.77
N TYR A 505 -2.89 -1.54 18.24
CA TYR A 505 -2.95 -0.09 18.35
C TYR A 505 -3.06 0.55 16.96
N ILE A 506 -4.00 1.48 16.81
CA ILE A 506 -4.24 2.23 15.58
C ILE A 506 -4.47 3.68 15.94
N SER A 507 -3.87 4.61 15.23
CA SER A 507 -4.31 5.99 15.24
C SER A 507 -5.24 6.26 14.06
N PHE A 508 -6.24 7.11 14.26
CA PHE A 508 -7.23 7.45 13.26
C PHE A 508 -7.52 8.95 13.23
N THR A 509 -8.12 9.40 12.15
CA THR A 509 -8.58 10.79 11.99
C THR A 509 -10.10 10.79 11.81
N ASP A 510 -10.80 11.70 12.47
CA ASP A 510 -12.18 12.02 12.12
C ASP A 510 -12.23 12.56 10.68
N ASN A 511 -12.77 11.75 9.77
CA ASN A 511 -12.76 12.07 8.35
C ASN A 511 -13.75 13.17 7.97
N ASP A 512 -14.84 13.30 8.71
CA ASP A 512 -15.93 14.22 8.37
C ASP A 512 -15.56 15.66 8.69
N THR A 513 -15.12 15.92 9.91
CA THR A 513 -14.83 17.29 10.35
C THR A 513 -13.35 17.63 10.37
N ARG A 514 -12.47 16.63 10.44
CA ARG A 514 -11.02 16.73 10.59
C ARG A 514 -10.59 17.58 11.79
N LYS A 515 -11.42 17.62 12.81
CA LYS A 515 -11.19 18.44 14.01
C LYS A 515 -10.33 17.73 15.03
N PHE A 516 -10.39 16.40 15.06
CA PHE A 516 -9.64 15.61 16.02
C PHE A 516 -9.08 14.34 15.38
N ALA A 517 -8.18 13.72 16.09
CA ALA A 517 -7.68 12.39 15.86
C ALA A 517 -7.89 11.55 17.12
N GLY A 518 -7.71 10.26 17.00
CA GLY A 518 -7.74 9.35 18.12
C GLY A 518 -6.69 8.28 18.00
N VAL A 519 -6.40 7.64 19.12
CA VAL A 519 -5.68 6.38 19.19
C VAL A 519 -6.57 5.37 19.90
N VAL A 520 -6.63 4.15 19.39
CA VAL A 520 -7.42 3.07 19.99
C VAL A 520 -6.55 1.87 20.25
N ALA A 521 -6.70 1.27 21.42
CA ALA A 521 -6.11 -0.01 21.82
C ALA A 521 -7.22 -1.04 21.98
N PHE A 522 -7.10 -2.16 21.29
CA PHE A 522 -8.13 -3.21 21.28
C PHE A 522 -7.52 -4.60 21.10
N ARG A 523 -8.28 -5.63 21.48
CA ARG A 523 -8.03 -7.01 21.11
C ARG A 523 -9.02 -7.43 20.04
N PRO A 524 -8.56 -7.85 18.86
CA PRO A 524 -9.42 -8.53 17.92
C PRO A 524 -9.77 -9.92 18.51
N TYR A 525 -11.02 -10.33 18.40
CA TYR A 525 -11.46 -11.65 18.84
C TYR A 525 -12.39 -12.29 17.84
N ASP A 526 -12.36 -13.61 17.80
CA ASP A 526 -13.34 -14.45 17.17
C ASP A 526 -14.16 -15.14 18.30
N LYS A 527 -15.41 -15.46 18.05
CA LYS A 527 -16.28 -16.14 19.03
C LYS A 527 -15.73 -17.50 19.50
N THR A 528 -14.82 -18.10 18.76
CA THR A 528 -14.24 -19.40 19.04
C THR A 528 -12.83 -19.32 19.64
N ASP A 529 -12.11 -18.22 19.46
CA ASP A 529 -10.77 -18.00 20.01
C ASP A 529 -10.61 -16.57 20.55
N THR A 530 -10.75 -16.41 21.85
CA THR A 530 -10.55 -15.14 22.56
C THR A 530 -9.10 -14.64 22.53
N LYS A 531 -8.15 -15.45 22.01
CA LYS A 531 -6.72 -15.11 21.85
C LYS A 531 -6.32 -15.07 20.37
N PHE A 532 -7.16 -14.50 19.56
CA PHE A 532 -7.00 -14.42 18.12
C PHE A 532 -5.66 -13.79 17.69
N CYS A 533 -5.21 -12.71 18.34
CA CYS A 533 -3.91 -12.09 18.17
C CYS A 533 -3.07 -12.27 19.43
N LYS A 534 -2.01 -13.07 19.37
CA LYS A 534 -1.15 -13.41 20.52
C LYS A 534 0.15 -12.60 20.58
N GLY A 535 0.31 -11.63 19.73
CA GLY A 535 1.53 -10.84 19.57
C GLY A 535 1.97 -10.77 18.11
N PRO A 536 3.06 -10.08 17.82
CA PRO A 536 3.61 -10.01 16.46
C PRO A 536 4.20 -11.35 16.02
N ALA A 537 4.29 -11.56 14.70
CA ALA A 537 4.98 -12.70 14.13
C ALA A 537 6.46 -12.72 14.52
N ALA A 538 7.01 -13.93 14.72
CA ALA A 538 8.46 -14.13 14.83
C ALA A 538 9.10 -14.03 13.43
N SER A 539 9.13 -12.83 12.88
CA SER A 539 9.67 -12.52 11.56
C SER A 539 10.69 -11.39 11.63
N GLU A 540 11.47 -11.19 10.58
CA GLU A 540 12.47 -10.13 10.53
C GLU A 540 11.88 -8.72 10.44
N TRP A 541 10.58 -8.60 10.06
CA TRP A 541 9.87 -7.30 9.97
C TRP A 541 8.34 -7.47 10.01
N PRO A 542 7.77 -7.85 11.16
CA PRO A 542 6.35 -8.20 11.27
C PRO A 542 5.39 -7.02 11.07
N MET A 543 5.87 -5.79 11.23
CA MET A 543 5.05 -4.57 11.16
C MET A 543 5.89 -3.35 10.78
N PHE A 544 5.25 -2.21 10.60
CA PHE A 544 5.90 -0.93 10.40
C PHE A 544 6.97 -0.66 11.47
N GLY A 545 8.15 -0.21 11.01
CA GLY A 545 9.24 0.12 11.91
C GLY A 545 9.89 -1.07 12.61
N HIS A 546 9.63 -2.30 12.15
CA HIS A 546 10.12 -3.58 12.70
C HIS A 546 9.35 -4.03 13.94
N ASP A 547 9.21 -3.21 14.97
CA ASP A 547 8.60 -3.55 16.24
C ASP A 547 7.63 -2.44 16.75
N ARG A 548 6.95 -2.68 17.85
CA ARG A 548 6.00 -1.74 18.46
C ARG A 548 6.62 -0.39 18.88
N ARG A 549 7.94 -0.33 19.01
CA ARG A 549 8.70 0.90 19.34
C ARG A 549 9.18 1.64 18.09
N HIS A 550 9.00 1.06 16.92
CA HIS A 550 9.49 1.58 15.63
C HIS A 550 11.00 1.84 15.62
N THR A 551 11.76 0.84 16.04
CA THR A 551 13.23 0.95 16.05
C THR A 551 13.83 1.06 14.66
N ASN A 552 13.09 0.66 13.61
CA ASN A 552 13.54 0.61 12.21
C ASN A 552 14.89 -0.09 12.04
N ARG A 553 15.13 -1.12 12.84
CA ARG A 553 16.36 -1.89 12.86
C ARG A 553 16.07 -3.38 12.73
N GLN A 554 16.69 -4.02 11.73
CA GLN A 554 16.72 -5.48 11.62
C GLN A 554 17.63 -6.05 12.71
N ILE A 555 17.18 -7.08 13.39
CA ILE A 555 17.89 -7.72 14.50
C ILE A 555 18.46 -9.07 14.03
#